data_652179650c09e6a489c52a8d9950524a
#
_entry.id   652179650c09e6a489c52a8d9950524a
#
_cell.length_a   1.000
_cell.length_b   1.000
_cell.length_c   1.000
_cell.angle_alpha   90.00
_cell.angle_beta   90.00
_cell.angle_gamma   90.00
#
_symmetry.space_group_name_H-M   'P 1'
#
loop_
_entity.id
_entity.type
_entity.pdbx_description
1 polymer ?
#
loop_
_entity_poly.entity_id
_entity_poly.type
_entity_poly.pdbx_seq_one_letter_code
_entity_poly.pdbx_strand_id
1 'polypeptide(L)'
;MSNDALNNESQIRRRRLPLELQCELIYALPLKHASRLLLLSNGINTNCIARVRKLREKRQNRWDPTACDDKLALSEPGRLIVQYNGRDLVWGSVMAEKPMPENPYFEVKILEKKGGIFIGLATKQMPLNSLVGLHKGTVAYGNWDDFWDHEVDGCGHSFNGRPFIDGKSLFGVGDVVGCGVNLKNGQIINTKNGKRLDTANLFVSFAADLFPCVSLLGPDTEIEANFGPNFQFNISMAFRN
;
A
#
# COMPACT_ATOMS: atom_id res chain seq x y z
N MET A 1 62.64 20.06 17.01
CA MET A 1 61.36 20.59 16.52
C MET A 1 60.85 19.64 15.43
N SER A 2 60.16 18.57 15.72
CA SER A 2 59.54 17.73 14.68
C SER A 2 58.80 16.51 15.23
N ASN A 3 58.12 16.58 16.35
CA ASN A 3 57.30 15.43 16.82
C ASN A 3 55.84 15.76 17.10
N ASP A 4 55.41 17.01 16.94
CA ASP A 4 54.02 17.40 17.26
C ASP A 4 53.08 17.37 16.05
N ALA A 5 53.62 17.27 14.83
CA ALA A 5 52.77 17.22 13.63
C ALA A 5 52.18 15.84 13.33
N LEU A 6 52.85 14.77 13.80
CA LEU A 6 52.39 13.40 13.56
C LEU A 6 51.28 12.91 14.52
N ASN A 7 51.05 13.62 15.62
CA ASN A 7 50.05 13.24 16.60
C ASN A 7 48.64 13.80 16.33
N ASN A 8 48.50 14.76 15.38
CA ASN A 8 47.21 15.39 15.09
C ASN A 8 46.43 14.67 14.01
N GLU A 9 47.03 13.85 13.17
CA GLU A 9 46.33 13.05 12.18
C GLU A 9 45.63 11.82 12.76
N SER A 10 46.11 11.32 13.91
CA SER A 10 45.49 10.13 14.56
C SER A 10 44.21 10.45 15.33
N GLN A 11 43.88 11.69 15.61
CA GLN A 11 42.70 12.08 16.38
C GLN A 11 41.46 12.40 15.55
N ILE A 12 41.54 12.50 14.23
CA ILE A 12 40.35 12.46 13.39
C ILE A 12 39.96 11.00 13.17
N ARG A 13 39.77 10.25 14.24
CA ARG A 13 38.91 9.07 14.21
C ARG A 13 37.51 9.60 13.89
N ARG A 14 37.17 9.57 12.58
CA ARG A 14 35.80 9.78 12.12
C ARG A 14 34.89 8.99 13.07
N ARG A 15 34.11 9.68 13.91
CA ARG A 15 33.12 9.07 14.79
C ARG A 15 32.16 8.36 13.87
N ARG A 16 32.35 7.06 13.65
CA ARG A 16 31.43 6.25 12.87
C ARG A 16 30.13 6.21 13.66
N LEU A 17 29.03 6.59 13.00
CA LEU A 17 27.71 6.43 13.58
C LEU A 17 27.54 4.98 14.06
N PRO A 18 26.91 4.75 15.20
CA PRO A 18 26.52 3.40 15.63
C PRO A 18 25.82 2.67 14.50
N LEU A 19 25.98 1.35 14.43
CA LEU A 19 25.41 0.50 13.37
C LEU A 19 23.90 0.68 13.26
N GLU A 20 23.22 0.87 14.38
CA GLU A 20 21.79 1.13 14.47
C GLU A 20 21.40 2.39 13.70
N LEU A 21 22.07 3.51 13.95
CA LEU A 21 21.83 4.78 13.28
C LEU A 21 22.19 4.73 11.79
N GLN A 22 23.27 4.00 11.42
CA GLN A 22 23.58 3.78 10.02
C GLN A 22 22.44 3.01 9.30
N CYS A 23 21.90 1.97 9.93
CA CYS A 23 20.81 1.19 9.38
C CYS A 23 19.51 2.02 9.24
N GLU A 24 19.21 2.87 10.22
CA GLU A 24 18.02 3.74 10.17
C GLU A 24 18.16 4.81 9.06
N LEU A 25 19.33 5.40 8.90
CA LEU A 25 19.59 6.35 7.81
C LEU A 25 19.46 5.69 6.43
N ILE A 26 20.05 4.49 6.25
CA ILE A 26 19.94 3.74 4.99
C ILE A 26 18.48 3.34 4.73
N TYR A 27 17.75 2.98 5.77
CA TYR A 27 16.33 2.66 5.66
C TYR A 27 15.49 3.86 5.20
N ALA A 28 15.79 5.06 5.73
CA ALA A 28 15.06 6.29 5.40
C ALA A 28 15.30 6.80 3.96
N LEU A 29 16.34 6.32 3.29
CA LEU A 29 16.66 6.75 1.94
C LEU A 29 15.88 5.97 0.88
N PRO A 30 15.51 6.59 -0.24
CA PRO A 30 15.01 5.88 -1.42
C PRO A 30 15.97 4.76 -1.85
N LEU A 31 15.44 3.62 -2.29
CA LEU A 31 16.22 2.42 -2.63
C LEU A 31 17.41 2.68 -3.53
N LYS A 32 17.25 3.54 -4.56
CA LYS A 32 18.34 3.93 -5.49
C LYS A 32 19.52 4.62 -4.80
N HIS A 33 19.26 5.36 -3.71
CA HIS A 33 20.31 6.05 -2.94
C HIS A 33 20.89 5.16 -1.85
N ALA A 34 20.02 4.37 -1.19
CA ALA A 34 20.45 3.38 -0.20
C ALA A 34 21.41 2.36 -0.80
N SER A 35 21.12 1.84 -2.01
CA SER A 35 21.97 0.90 -2.73
C SER A 35 23.34 1.51 -3.08
N ARG A 36 23.37 2.79 -3.50
CA ARG A 36 24.64 3.50 -3.79
C ARG A 36 25.49 3.69 -2.55
N LEU A 37 24.89 4.02 -1.41
CA LEU A 37 25.63 4.16 -0.13
C LEU A 37 26.22 2.82 0.31
N LEU A 38 25.51 1.72 0.10
CA LEU A 38 25.99 0.37 0.39
C LEU A 38 27.22 0.01 -0.47
N LEU A 39 27.27 0.47 -1.73
CA LEU A 39 28.42 0.27 -2.64
C LEU A 39 29.61 1.17 -2.34
N LEU A 40 29.40 2.36 -1.80
CA LEU A 40 30.45 3.35 -1.55
C LEU A 40 31.20 3.14 -0.24
N SER A 41 30.71 2.31 0.67
CA SER A 41 31.37 2.08 1.95
C SER A 41 31.89 0.65 2.05
N ASN A 42 33.20 0.49 1.87
CA ASN A 42 33.93 -0.77 2.19
C ASN A 42 33.78 -1.25 3.64
N GLY A 43 32.94 -0.61 4.44
CA GLY A 43 32.75 -0.90 5.86
C GLY A 43 31.29 -1.04 6.29
N ILE A 44 30.32 -0.95 5.38
CA ILE A 44 28.94 -1.33 5.67
C ILE A 44 28.84 -2.83 5.52
N ASN A 45 29.05 -3.50 6.64
CA ASN A 45 29.10 -4.93 6.81
C ASN A 45 27.79 -5.59 6.30
N THR A 46 27.90 -6.83 5.80
CA THR A 46 26.76 -7.71 5.47
C THR A 46 25.66 -7.74 6.54
N ASN A 47 26.04 -7.55 7.81
CA ASN A 47 25.12 -7.41 8.93
C ASN A 47 24.21 -6.18 8.84
N CYS A 48 24.67 -5.05 8.28
CA CYS A 48 23.84 -3.88 8.09
C CYS A 48 22.78 -4.13 7.02
N ILE A 49 23.13 -4.80 5.91
CA ILE A 49 22.19 -5.18 4.85
C ILE A 49 21.09 -6.09 5.39
N ALA A 50 21.49 -7.13 6.15
CA ALA A 50 20.54 -8.06 6.76
C ALA A 50 19.60 -7.36 7.76
N ARG A 51 20.13 -6.42 8.56
CA ARG A 51 19.36 -5.65 9.53
C ARG A 51 18.40 -4.67 8.86
N VAL A 52 18.85 -3.96 7.80
CA VAL A 52 17.98 -3.07 7.01
C VAL A 52 16.86 -3.86 6.33
N ARG A 53 17.17 -5.06 5.79
CA ARG A 53 16.16 -5.96 5.23
C ARG A 53 15.12 -6.34 6.29
N LYS A 54 15.53 -6.81 7.46
CA LYS A 54 14.63 -7.16 8.57
C LYS A 54 13.80 -5.97 9.04
N LEU A 55 14.37 -4.76 9.10
CA LEU A 55 13.64 -3.55 9.46
C LEU A 55 12.57 -3.22 8.42
N ARG A 56 12.89 -3.36 7.12
CA ARG A 56 11.94 -3.17 6.02
C ARG A 56 10.81 -4.19 6.09
N GLU A 57 11.14 -5.47 6.24
CA GLU A 57 10.15 -6.55 6.38
C GLU A 57 9.22 -6.31 7.59
N LYS A 58 9.78 -5.91 8.74
CA LYS A 58 9.00 -5.59 9.95
C LYS A 58 8.11 -4.36 9.78
N ARG A 59 8.55 -3.36 9.00
CA ARG A 59 7.80 -2.11 8.78
C ARG A 59 6.89 -2.17 7.55
N GLN A 60 7.12 -3.11 6.63
CA GLN A 60 6.25 -3.31 5.47
C GLN A 60 4.84 -3.68 5.93
N ASN A 61 3.83 -3.06 5.33
CA ASN A 61 2.45 -3.47 5.53
C ASN A 61 2.18 -4.80 4.83
N ARG A 62 1.15 -5.51 5.26
CA ARG A 62 0.72 -6.80 4.72
C ARG A 62 -0.73 -7.04 5.11
N TRP A 63 -1.35 -8.03 4.52
CA TRP A 63 -2.71 -8.41 4.88
C TRP A 63 -2.76 -9.00 6.30
N ASP A 64 -3.80 -8.63 7.05
CA ASP A 64 -4.02 -9.06 8.42
C ASP A 64 -4.85 -10.34 8.46
N PRO A 65 -4.31 -11.49 8.91
CA PRO A 65 -5.06 -12.74 8.98
C PRO A 65 -6.21 -12.69 10.00
N THR A 66 -6.18 -11.74 10.94
CA THR A 66 -7.26 -11.54 11.92
C THR A 66 -8.37 -10.64 11.37
N ALA A 67 -8.12 -9.91 10.28
CA ALA A 67 -9.06 -9.08 9.55
C ALA A 67 -9.24 -9.60 8.10
N CYS A 68 -9.42 -10.90 7.97
CA CYS A 68 -9.58 -11.63 6.72
C CYS A 68 -10.82 -12.53 6.77
N ASP A 69 -11.67 -12.46 5.76
CA ASP A 69 -12.83 -13.35 5.62
C ASP A 69 -12.36 -14.80 5.44
N ASP A 70 -13.12 -15.78 5.95
CA ASP A 70 -12.80 -17.20 5.93
C ASP A 70 -12.75 -17.82 4.52
N LYS A 71 -13.31 -17.16 3.52
CA LYS A 71 -13.25 -17.55 2.10
C LYS A 71 -11.97 -17.10 1.40
N LEU A 72 -11.14 -16.33 2.06
CA LEU A 72 -9.88 -15.84 1.52
C LEU A 72 -8.69 -16.57 2.13
N ALA A 73 -7.72 -16.91 1.32
CA ALA A 73 -6.44 -17.46 1.74
C ALA A 73 -5.32 -16.45 1.51
N LEU A 74 -4.43 -16.33 2.50
CA LEU A 74 -3.25 -15.47 2.44
C LEU A 74 -2.00 -16.30 2.23
N SER A 75 -1.12 -15.89 1.31
CA SER A 75 0.17 -16.55 1.09
C SER A 75 1.16 -16.26 2.22
N GLU A 76 1.72 -17.29 2.82
CA GLU A 76 2.77 -17.15 3.82
C GLU A 76 4.18 -17.26 3.17
N PRO A 77 5.20 -16.62 3.73
CA PRO A 77 5.20 -15.82 4.97
C PRO A 77 4.88 -14.33 4.74
N GLY A 78 4.79 -13.86 3.49
CA GLY A 78 4.70 -12.43 3.15
C GLY A 78 3.32 -11.84 3.35
N ARG A 79 2.27 -12.66 3.20
CA ARG A 79 0.87 -12.26 3.23
C ARG A 79 0.57 -11.07 2.29
N LEU A 80 1.10 -11.14 1.07
CA LEU A 80 0.87 -10.15 0.01
C LEU A 80 -0.13 -10.64 -1.03
N ILE A 81 -0.21 -11.97 -1.26
CA ILE A 81 -1.15 -12.58 -2.18
C ILE A 81 -2.41 -12.97 -1.41
N VAL A 82 -3.55 -12.65 -2.01
CA VAL A 82 -4.88 -13.04 -1.54
C VAL A 82 -5.55 -13.83 -2.64
N GLN A 83 -5.99 -15.03 -2.30
CA GLN A 83 -6.72 -15.91 -3.20
C GLN A 83 -8.12 -16.19 -2.63
N TYR A 84 -9.13 -16.17 -3.49
CA TYR A 84 -10.46 -16.62 -3.11
C TYR A 84 -10.51 -18.14 -3.07
N ASN A 85 -10.77 -18.71 -1.89
CA ASN A 85 -10.77 -20.15 -1.63
C ASN A 85 -12.17 -20.74 -1.38
N GLY A 86 -13.20 -19.88 -1.37
CA GLY A 86 -14.59 -20.28 -1.27
C GLY A 86 -15.11 -20.94 -2.56
N ARG A 87 -16.26 -21.59 -2.47
CA ARG A 87 -16.93 -22.21 -3.63
C ARG A 87 -18.10 -21.39 -4.17
N ASP A 88 -18.63 -20.50 -3.35
CA ASP A 88 -19.83 -19.73 -3.63
C ASP A 88 -19.48 -18.34 -4.21
N LEU A 89 -20.41 -17.76 -4.96
CA LEU A 89 -20.31 -16.40 -5.47
C LEU A 89 -20.77 -15.40 -4.40
N VAL A 90 -19.96 -15.24 -3.36
CA VAL A 90 -20.17 -14.28 -2.28
C VAL A 90 -18.91 -13.46 -2.05
N TRP A 91 -19.07 -12.29 -1.45
CA TRP A 91 -17.94 -11.43 -1.15
C TRP A 91 -17.15 -11.91 0.06
N GLY A 92 -15.83 -11.82 -0.04
CA GLY A 92 -14.91 -11.88 1.08
C GLY A 92 -13.94 -10.72 1.02
N SER A 93 -13.62 -10.13 2.15
CA SER A 93 -12.72 -8.98 2.26
C SER A 93 -11.58 -9.25 3.20
N VAL A 94 -10.47 -8.57 2.96
CA VAL A 94 -9.31 -8.53 3.87
C VAL A 94 -8.79 -7.11 4.00
N MET A 95 -8.36 -6.76 5.21
CA MET A 95 -7.71 -5.48 5.51
C MET A 95 -6.22 -5.67 5.78
N ALA A 96 -5.44 -4.62 5.57
CA ALA A 96 -4.04 -4.63 5.94
C ALA A 96 -3.83 -4.42 7.45
N GLU A 97 -2.66 -4.83 7.97
CA GLU A 97 -2.32 -4.67 9.40
C GLU A 97 -2.21 -3.20 9.83
N LYS A 98 -1.73 -2.33 8.93
CA LYS A 98 -1.44 -0.93 9.24
C LYS A 98 -2.36 0.03 8.50
N PRO A 99 -2.81 1.09 9.18
CA PRO A 99 -3.67 2.09 8.58
C PRO A 99 -2.95 2.97 7.57
N MET A 100 -3.73 3.70 6.76
CA MET A 100 -3.23 4.61 5.71
C MET A 100 -2.27 5.70 6.19
N PRO A 101 -2.36 6.29 7.40
CA PRO A 101 -1.38 7.26 7.88
C PRO A 101 0.06 6.74 7.91
N GLU A 102 0.25 5.44 8.11
CA GLU A 102 1.57 4.81 8.03
C GLU A 102 1.98 4.43 6.60
N ASN A 103 0.99 4.14 5.74
CA ASN A 103 1.19 3.73 4.34
C ASN A 103 0.11 4.38 3.46
N PRO A 104 0.30 5.66 3.03
CA PRO A 104 -0.75 6.45 2.37
C PRO A 104 -1.10 5.99 0.95
N TYR A 105 -0.46 4.94 0.44
CA TYR A 105 -0.71 4.38 -0.88
C TYR A 105 -0.27 2.92 -0.95
N PHE A 106 -1.01 2.12 -1.70
CA PHE A 106 -0.67 0.74 -2.04
C PHE A 106 -1.12 0.42 -3.46
N GLU A 107 -0.55 -0.63 -4.03
CA GLU A 107 -0.92 -1.16 -5.35
C GLU A 107 -1.34 -2.62 -5.24
N VAL A 108 -2.21 -3.04 -6.13
CA VAL A 108 -2.70 -4.41 -6.26
C VAL A 108 -2.55 -4.84 -7.71
N LYS A 109 -1.78 -5.90 -7.95
CA LYS A 109 -1.69 -6.56 -9.24
C LYS A 109 -2.76 -7.65 -9.32
N ILE A 110 -3.50 -7.69 -10.40
CA ILE A 110 -4.50 -8.71 -10.66
C ILE A 110 -3.82 -9.92 -11.29
N LEU A 111 -3.79 -11.05 -10.58
CA LEU A 111 -3.15 -12.28 -11.03
C LEU A 111 -4.15 -13.17 -11.78
N GLU A 112 -5.32 -13.41 -11.18
CA GLU A 112 -6.42 -14.15 -11.78
C GLU A 112 -7.75 -13.45 -11.49
N LYS A 113 -8.72 -13.53 -12.41
CA LYS A 113 -10.01 -12.86 -12.29
C LYS A 113 -11.12 -13.60 -13.01
N LYS A 114 -12.00 -14.26 -12.26
CA LYS A 114 -13.27 -14.76 -12.77
C LYS A 114 -14.48 -14.04 -12.16
N GLY A 115 -14.28 -13.33 -11.06
CA GLY A 115 -15.32 -12.61 -10.36
C GLY A 115 -15.06 -11.12 -10.19
N GLY A 116 -15.73 -10.54 -9.20
CA GLY A 116 -15.58 -9.14 -8.82
C GLY A 116 -14.32 -8.89 -7.99
N ILE A 117 -13.69 -7.75 -8.21
CA ILE A 117 -12.56 -7.27 -7.41
C ILE A 117 -12.80 -5.80 -7.10
N PHE A 118 -12.77 -5.45 -5.81
CA PHE A 118 -12.84 -4.07 -5.33
C PHE A 118 -11.61 -3.77 -4.49
N ILE A 119 -10.98 -2.64 -4.76
CA ILE A 119 -9.74 -2.20 -4.13
C ILE A 119 -10.00 -0.83 -3.53
N GLY A 120 -9.79 -0.70 -2.22
CA GLY A 120 -10.18 0.53 -1.55
C GLY A 120 -9.68 0.68 -0.13
N LEU A 121 -10.39 1.49 0.62
CA LEU A 121 -10.09 1.83 2.00
C LEU A 121 -11.31 1.51 2.88
N ALA A 122 -11.06 0.91 4.04
CA ALA A 122 -12.12 0.55 4.97
C ALA A 122 -11.76 0.91 6.41
N THR A 123 -12.79 1.10 7.22
CA THR A 123 -12.64 1.14 8.68
C THR A 123 -12.71 -0.28 9.25
N LYS A 124 -12.15 -0.49 10.44
CA LYS A 124 -12.21 -1.81 11.12
C LYS A 124 -13.62 -2.32 11.43
N GLN A 125 -14.63 -1.44 11.35
CA GLN A 125 -16.03 -1.81 11.57
C GLN A 125 -16.70 -2.42 10.35
N MET A 126 -16.07 -2.38 9.16
CA MET A 126 -16.63 -3.00 7.96
C MET A 126 -16.71 -4.52 8.14
N PRO A 127 -17.86 -5.16 7.89
CA PRO A 127 -17.98 -6.62 7.89
C PRO A 127 -17.09 -7.24 6.80
N LEU A 128 -16.34 -8.28 7.16
CA LEU A 128 -15.41 -8.93 6.23
C LEU A 128 -16.11 -9.80 5.15
N ASN A 129 -17.33 -10.24 5.41
CA ASN A 129 -18.17 -10.96 4.45
C ASN A 129 -18.96 -10.02 3.53
N SER A 130 -18.43 -8.84 3.26
CA SER A 130 -19.06 -7.78 2.48
C SER A 130 -18.08 -7.11 1.53
N LEU A 131 -18.59 -6.22 0.70
CA LEU A 131 -17.87 -5.45 -0.31
C LEU A 131 -17.38 -4.13 0.25
N VAL A 132 -16.09 -3.81 0.07
CA VAL A 132 -15.53 -2.48 0.34
C VAL A 132 -16.16 -1.45 -0.61
N GLY A 133 -16.56 -0.29 -0.08
CA GLY A 133 -17.34 0.73 -0.79
C GLY A 133 -18.84 0.64 -0.54
N LEU A 134 -19.37 -0.51 -0.09
CA LEU A 134 -20.80 -0.69 0.19
C LEU A 134 -21.21 -0.24 1.61
N HIS A 135 -20.26 0.04 2.48
CA HIS A 135 -20.49 0.46 3.84
C HIS A 135 -20.05 1.91 4.06
N LYS A 136 -20.77 2.60 4.94
CA LYS A 136 -20.42 3.99 5.30
C LYS A 136 -18.98 4.07 5.82
N GLY A 137 -18.22 5.03 5.29
CA GLY A 137 -16.83 5.26 5.67
C GLY A 137 -15.86 4.26 5.02
N THR A 138 -16.28 3.62 3.94
CA THR A 138 -15.40 2.85 3.06
C THR A 138 -15.45 3.45 1.65
N VAL A 139 -14.37 3.39 0.90
CA VAL A 139 -14.31 3.84 -0.49
C VAL A 139 -13.64 2.79 -1.33
N ALA A 140 -14.04 2.63 -2.59
CA ALA A 140 -13.47 1.62 -3.46
C ALA A 140 -13.46 1.97 -4.93
N TYR A 141 -12.56 1.34 -5.67
CA TYR A 141 -12.55 1.24 -7.12
C TYR A 141 -12.82 -0.21 -7.51
N GLY A 142 -13.91 -0.42 -8.24
CA GLY A 142 -14.38 -1.72 -8.70
C GLY A 142 -13.91 -2.07 -10.12
N ASN A 143 -13.77 -3.37 -10.39
CA ASN A 143 -13.47 -3.86 -11.74
C ASN A 143 -14.67 -3.81 -12.69
N TRP A 144 -15.80 -3.27 -12.25
CA TRP A 144 -17.02 -3.01 -13.01
C TRP A 144 -17.13 -1.56 -13.50
N ASP A 145 -15.98 -0.85 -13.61
CA ASP A 145 -15.83 0.54 -14.05
C ASP A 145 -16.39 1.62 -13.08
N ASP A 146 -16.43 1.34 -11.78
CA ASP A 146 -17.08 2.17 -10.79
C ASP A 146 -16.17 2.61 -9.62
N PHE A 147 -16.40 3.84 -9.12
CA PHE A 147 -15.91 4.32 -7.83
C PHE A 147 -17.06 4.40 -6.83
N TRP A 148 -16.84 3.90 -5.64
CA TRP A 148 -17.87 3.76 -4.60
C TRP A 148 -17.65 4.69 -3.41
N ASP A 149 -18.79 5.11 -2.83
CA ASP A 149 -18.94 5.93 -1.63
C ASP A 149 -18.51 7.40 -1.81
N HIS A 150 -18.73 7.94 -3.01
CA HIS A 150 -18.50 9.34 -3.32
C HIS A 150 -19.80 10.00 -3.77
N GLU A 151 -20.38 10.83 -2.85
CA GLU A 151 -21.57 11.65 -3.15
C GLU A 151 -21.15 12.86 -3.97
N VAL A 152 -21.40 12.83 -5.27
CA VAL A 152 -21.13 13.90 -6.22
C VAL A 152 -22.32 14.10 -7.16
N ASP A 153 -22.41 15.24 -7.81
CA ASP A 153 -23.47 15.51 -8.79
C ASP A 153 -23.48 14.44 -9.89
N GLY A 154 -24.65 13.81 -10.07
CA GLY A 154 -24.86 12.78 -11.08
C GLY A 154 -24.39 11.37 -10.70
N CYS A 155 -23.99 11.11 -9.46
CA CYS A 155 -23.71 9.75 -9.00
C CYS A 155 -24.99 8.88 -8.98
N GLY A 156 -24.81 7.57 -9.23
CA GLY A 156 -25.84 6.57 -8.99
C GLY A 156 -25.91 6.17 -7.51
N HIS A 157 -26.98 5.46 -7.13
CA HIS A 157 -27.13 4.93 -5.78
C HIS A 157 -27.47 3.44 -5.84
N SER A 158 -26.80 2.66 -5.01
CA SER A 158 -27.04 1.23 -4.85
C SER A 158 -28.36 0.97 -4.09
N PHE A 159 -28.76 -0.30 -4.01
CA PHE A 159 -29.98 -0.71 -3.30
C PHE A 159 -30.02 -0.32 -1.81
N ASN A 160 -28.84 -0.14 -1.18
CA ASN A 160 -28.72 0.33 0.21
C ASN A 160 -28.41 1.84 0.32
N GLY A 161 -28.59 2.59 -0.78
CA GLY A 161 -28.40 4.03 -0.84
C GLY A 161 -26.94 4.50 -0.86
N ARG A 162 -25.96 3.59 -1.09
CA ARG A 162 -24.54 4.02 -1.21
C ARG A 162 -24.28 4.59 -2.59
N PRO A 163 -23.63 5.77 -2.69
CA PRO A 163 -23.33 6.40 -3.96
C PRO A 163 -22.22 5.67 -4.73
N PHE A 164 -22.32 5.67 -6.05
CA PHE A 164 -21.27 5.18 -6.94
C PHE A 164 -21.20 6.02 -8.22
N ILE A 165 -20.03 6.04 -8.86
CA ILE A 165 -19.74 6.76 -10.09
C ILE A 165 -19.29 5.76 -11.13
N ASP A 166 -20.09 5.55 -12.17
CA ASP A 166 -19.79 4.68 -13.31
C ASP A 166 -18.86 5.34 -14.33
N GLY A 167 -18.47 4.56 -15.35
CA GLY A 167 -17.71 5.04 -16.51
C GLY A 167 -16.22 5.22 -16.22
N LYS A 168 -15.69 4.50 -15.23
CA LYS A 168 -14.26 4.47 -14.94
C LYS A 168 -13.55 3.43 -15.81
N SER A 169 -12.23 3.42 -15.81
CA SER A 169 -11.46 2.47 -16.60
C SER A 169 -11.58 1.06 -16.02
N LEU A 170 -12.13 0.12 -16.79
CA LEU A 170 -12.11 -1.31 -16.40
C LEU A 170 -10.70 -1.81 -16.15
N PHE A 171 -10.55 -2.74 -15.21
CA PHE A 171 -9.29 -3.42 -14.99
C PHE A 171 -9.47 -4.95 -14.93
N GLY A 172 -8.40 -5.69 -15.22
CA GLY A 172 -8.40 -7.14 -15.30
C GLY A 172 -7.02 -7.75 -15.09
N VAL A 173 -6.88 -9.02 -15.45
CA VAL A 173 -5.64 -9.78 -15.27
C VAL A 173 -4.45 -9.06 -15.90
N GLY A 174 -3.37 -8.96 -15.14
CA GLY A 174 -2.14 -8.24 -15.51
C GLY A 174 -2.11 -6.76 -15.18
N ASP A 175 -3.28 -6.12 -14.96
CA ASP A 175 -3.33 -4.72 -14.54
C ASP A 175 -2.83 -4.54 -13.10
N VAL A 176 -2.25 -3.36 -12.83
CA VAL A 176 -1.88 -2.91 -11.51
C VAL A 176 -2.74 -1.70 -11.14
N VAL A 177 -3.52 -1.84 -10.09
CA VAL A 177 -4.43 -0.82 -9.58
C VAL A 177 -3.88 -0.29 -8.27
N GLY A 178 -3.76 1.03 -8.15
CA GLY A 178 -3.34 1.67 -6.93
C GLY A 178 -4.47 2.43 -6.24
N CYS A 179 -4.45 2.41 -4.91
CA CYS A 179 -5.36 3.17 -4.07
C CYS A 179 -4.58 3.87 -2.95
N GLY A 180 -4.94 5.11 -2.67
CA GLY A 180 -4.30 5.89 -1.64
C GLY A 180 -5.08 7.14 -1.27
N VAL A 181 -4.52 7.90 -0.34
CA VAL A 181 -5.08 9.16 0.12
C VAL A 181 -4.00 10.21 0.34
N ASN A 182 -4.24 11.42 -0.13
CA ASN A 182 -3.42 12.56 0.20
C ASN A 182 -3.73 12.98 1.65
N LEU A 183 -2.81 12.70 2.57
CA LEU A 183 -2.99 12.96 4.00
C LEU A 183 -3.12 14.45 4.36
N LYS A 184 -2.79 15.37 3.44
CA LYS A 184 -2.93 16.81 3.69
C LYS A 184 -4.37 17.31 3.53
N ASN A 185 -5.11 16.74 2.58
CA ASN A 185 -6.42 17.23 2.20
C ASN A 185 -7.51 16.17 2.09
N GLY A 186 -7.19 14.89 2.29
CA GLY A 186 -8.15 13.78 2.20
C GLY A 186 -8.47 13.31 0.79
N GLN A 187 -7.84 13.87 -0.23
CA GLN A 187 -8.13 13.51 -1.61
C GLN A 187 -7.74 12.06 -1.91
N ILE A 188 -8.65 11.30 -2.52
CA ILE A 188 -8.39 9.94 -2.98
C ILE A 188 -7.43 9.95 -4.18
N ILE A 189 -6.57 8.95 -4.20
CA ILE A 189 -5.62 8.68 -5.28
C ILE A 189 -5.92 7.29 -5.80
N ASN A 190 -6.59 7.19 -6.95
CA ASN A 190 -6.70 5.93 -7.68
C ASN A 190 -5.79 5.96 -8.90
N THR A 191 -5.12 4.84 -9.17
CA THR A 191 -4.23 4.70 -10.32
C THR A 191 -4.48 3.38 -11.05
N LYS A 192 -4.15 3.35 -12.32
CA LYS A 192 -4.11 2.13 -13.13
C LYS A 192 -2.84 2.11 -13.97
N ASN A 193 -2.06 1.05 -13.87
CA ASN A 193 -0.81 0.86 -14.61
C ASN A 193 0.12 2.07 -14.53
N GLY A 194 0.32 2.59 -13.30
CA GLY A 194 1.18 3.74 -13.02
C GLY A 194 0.62 5.09 -13.47
N LYS A 195 -0.63 5.18 -13.94
CA LYS A 195 -1.29 6.44 -14.33
C LYS A 195 -2.39 6.78 -13.34
N ARG A 196 -2.42 8.05 -12.90
CA ARG A 196 -3.49 8.55 -12.02
C ARG A 196 -4.81 8.62 -12.78
N LEU A 197 -5.87 8.15 -12.15
CA LEU A 197 -7.25 8.32 -12.62
C LEU A 197 -7.79 9.66 -12.11
N ASP A 198 -8.86 10.15 -12.77
CA ASP A 198 -9.51 11.37 -12.34
C ASP A 198 -10.31 11.14 -11.05
N THR A 199 -9.77 11.64 -9.96
CA THR A 199 -10.34 11.64 -8.61
C THR A 199 -10.31 13.03 -7.99
N ALA A 200 -10.31 14.09 -8.82
CA ALA A 200 -10.10 15.47 -8.37
C ALA A 200 -11.07 15.92 -7.28
N ASN A 201 -12.33 15.44 -7.35
CA ASN A 201 -13.41 15.81 -6.42
C ASN A 201 -13.75 14.71 -5.42
N LEU A 202 -12.91 13.68 -5.28
CA LEU A 202 -13.16 12.55 -4.39
C LEU A 202 -12.30 12.66 -3.14
N PHE A 203 -12.96 12.75 -1.99
CA PHE A 203 -12.32 12.94 -0.69
C PHE A 203 -12.85 11.94 0.34
N VAL A 204 -12.02 11.61 1.32
CA VAL A 204 -12.42 10.87 2.53
C VAL A 204 -12.29 11.76 3.75
N SER A 205 -13.13 11.49 4.75
CA SER A 205 -12.99 12.12 6.06
C SER A 205 -11.81 11.49 6.81
N PHE A 206 -10.97 12.33 7.41
CA PHE A 206 -9.87 11.87 8.28
C PHE A 206 -10.33 11.41 9.68
N ALA A 207 -11.61 11.49 9.97
CA ALA A 207 -12.14 11.19 11.31
C ALA A 207 -12.07 9.70 11.69
N ALA A 208 -11.69 8.81 10.77
CA ALA A 208 -11.56 7.38 11.02
C ALA A 208 -10.22 6.86 10.48
N ASP A 209 -9.62 5.93 11.22
CA ASP A 209 -8.48 5.15 10.73
C ASP A 209 -8.93 4.30 9.55
N LEU A 210 -8.41 4.61 8.37
CA LEU A 210 -8.65 3.87 7.14
C LEU A 210 -7.53 2.88 6.91
N PHE A 211 -7.88 1.66 6.56
CA PHE A 211 -6.97 0.56 6.25
C PHE A 211 -7.07 0.22 4.77
N PRO A 212 -5.96 -0.11 4.09
CA PRO A 212 -6.01 -0.79 2.80
C PRO A 212 -6.93 -2.01 2.89
N CYS A 213 -7.86 -2.11 1.95
CA CYS A 213 -8.83 -3.19 1.91
C CYS A 213 -9.04 -3.66 0.48
N VAL A 214 -9.20 -4.97 0.31
CA VAL A 214 -9.65 -5.57 -0.94
C VAL A 214 -10.82 -6.51 -0.68
N SER A 215 -11.74 -6.57 -1.65
CA SER A 215 -12.86 -7.50 -1.65
C SER A 215 -12.82 -8.34 -2.91
N LEU A 216 -12.90 -9.64 -2.77
CA LEU A 216 -12.93 -10.60 -3.87
C LEU A 216 -14.27 -11.34 -3.90
N LEU A 217 -14.76 -11.62 -5.11
CA LEU A 217 -15.98 -12.36 -5.36
C LEU A 217 -15.67 -13.61 -6.17
N GLY A 218 -15.99 -14.79 -5.61
CA GLY A 218 -15.99 -16.06 -6.31
C GLY A 218 -14.61 -16.68 -6.57
N PRO A 219 -14.61 -17.98 -6.89
CA PRO A 219 -13.40 -18.77 -7.09
C PRO A 219 -12.54 -18.25 -8.26
N ASP A 220 -11.30 -18.71 -8.32
CA ASP A 220 -10.31 -18.33 -9.34
C ASP A 220 -10.14 -16.81 -9.46
N THR A 221 -10.12 -16.14 -8.30
CA THR A 221 -9.80 -14.72 -8.19
C THR A 221 -8.61 -14.57 -7.25
N GLU A 222 -7.52 -13.98 -7.76
CA GLU A 222 -6.25 -13.85 -7.04
C GLU A 222 -5.59 -12.50 -7.31
N ILE A 223 -5.06 -11.90 -6.27
CA ILE A 223 -4.36 -10.62 -6.34
C ILE A 223 -3.05 -10.65 -5.55
N GLU A 224 -2.11 -9.77 -5.92
CA GLU A 224 -0.87 -9.52 -5.19
C GLU A 224 -0.78 -8.04 -4.81
N ALA A 225 -0.63 -7.76 -3.52
CA ALA A 225 -0.44 -6.41 -3.02
C ALA A 225 1.03 -5.98 -3.03
N ASN A 226 1.25 -4.71 -3.32
CA ASN A 226 2.50 -4.00 -3.12
C ASN A 226 2.27 -2.82 -2.16
N PHE A 227 2.76 -2.94 -0.94
CA PHE A 227 2.73 -1.87 0.07
C PHE A 227 4.01 -1.01 0.05
N GLY A 228 4.74 -1.04 -1.06
CA GLY A 228 5.95 -0.26 -1.28
C GLY A 228 7.25 -1.01 -0.92
N PRO A 229 8.37 -0.36 -1.15
CA PRO A 229 8.53 1.01 -1.66
C PRO A 229 8.55 1.13 -3.20
N ASN A 230 8.48 0.02 -3.94
CA ASN A 230 8.66 0.00 -5.40
C ASN A 230 7.30 0.04 -6.11
N PHE A 231 6.64 1.18 -6.09
CA PHE A 231 5.38 1.39 -6.79
C PHE A 231 5.58 1.61 -8.28
N GLN A 232 4.62 1.17 -9.10
CA GLN A 232 4.53 1.56 -10.51
C GLN A 232 4.23 3.05 -10.67
N PHE A 233 3.33 3.56 -9.82
CA PHE A 233 3.00 4.97 -9.78
C PHE A 233 4.05 5.76 -9.01
N ASN A 234 4.48 6.90 -9.59
CA ASN A 234 5.37 7.82 -8.88
C ASN A 234 4.56 8.63 -7.85
N ILE A 235 4.43 8.10 -6.65
CA ILE A 235 3.66 8.72 -5.57
C ILE A 235 4.10 10.15 -5.22
N SER A 236 5.38 10.50 -5.47
CA SER A 236 5.86 11.86 -5.24
C SER A 236 5.16 12.90 -6.13
N MET A 237 4.58 12.48 -7.25
CA MET A 237 3.78 13.32 -8.13
C MET A 237 2.39 13.62 -7.54
N ALA A 238 1.84 12.73 -6.73
CA ALA A 238 0.52 12.89 -6.13
C ALA A 238 0.47 13.94 -5.01
N PHE A 239 1.62 14.27 -4.41
CA PHE A 239 1.75 15.17 -3.27
C PHE A 239 2.42 16.51 -3.65
N ARG A 240 2.70 16.74 -4.94
CA ARG A 240 3.12 18.05 -5.45
C ARG A 240 1.86 18.88 -5.65
N ASN A 241 1.68 19.88 -4.83
CA ASN A 241 0.81 21.03 -5.10
C ASN A 241 1.60 22.09 -5.83
#